data_d5f2d9097fc4e03a91fa5a9a157e0066
#
_entry.id   d5f2d9097fc4e03a91fa5a9a157e0066
#
_cell.length_a   1.000
_cell.length_b   1.000
_cell.length_c   1.000
_cell.angle_alpha   90.00
_cell.angle_beta   90.00
_cell.angle_gamma   90.00
#
_symmetry.space_group_name_H-M   'P 1'
#
loop_
_entity.id
_entity.type
_entity.pdbx_description
1 polymer ?
#
loop_
_entity_poly.entity_id
_entity_poly.type
_entity_poly.pdbx_seq_one_letter_code
_entity_poly.pdbx_strand_id
1 'polypeptide(L)'
;QRSLVGSEMCIRDRDSSISVTLPDLNISLNRIYPFKRKKAVGDERWYEKISLQYTGQVTNSINTKDNLILKQGLNKWTNGMQHKIPISATFTLFKYINIVPSFNYTERWYMRKVEQSYDPSAPNNVRRDTINGFNRVYNYDLSLQVNTKMYGFYKPWKKLFGDKIEMIRHVFTPSVSMSYAPDFSTSRYGYVGTYTYTDTDGEVRTQTYNPYEGLPYSFSPSGKSENFTFSIDNNVEMKVKSDADTTGVKKISLIDQLGASISYNAAAKEKPWGNLSMNLRLKLTKSYTFNMNAQFATYAYEFDKDGKVVEGNRTEWSYGRFGLSLIHISEPTRLRCIS
;
A
#
# COMPACT_ATOMS: atom_id res chain seq x y z
N GLN A 1 -23.95 0.82 8.42
CA GLN A 1 -24.13 2.18 7.88
C GLN A 1 -24.31 2.05 6.37
N ARG A 2 -25.49 2.36 5.88
CA ARG A 2 -25.80 2.34 4.44
C ARG A 2 -25.25 3.63 3.85
N SER A 3 -24.34 3.53 2.90
CA SER A 3 -23.81 4.67 2.18
C SER A 3 -24.69 5.04 0.99
N LEU A 4 -24.78 6.31 0.75
CA LEU A 4 -25.60 7.01 -0.22
C LEU A 4 -25.29 6.63 -1.68
N VAL A 5 -26.30 6.68 -2.51
CA VAL A 5 -26.21 6.70 -3.98
C VAL A 5 -25.67 8.07 -4.36
N GLY A 6 -24.45 8.11 -4.91
CA GLY A 6 -23.89 9.31 -5.52
C GLY A 6 -24.08 9.30 -7.02
N SER A 7 -24.42 10.43 -7.60
CA SER A 7 -24.33 10.70 -9.04
C SER A 7 -23.42 11.91 -9.23
N GLU A 8 -22.38 11.78 -10.03
CA GLU A 8 -21.53 12.90 -10.43
C GLU A 8 -21.70 13.21 -11.92
N MET A 9 -21.94 14.48 -12.23
CA MET A 9 -21.98 14.99 -13.58
C MET A 9 -20.98 16.14 -13.71
N CYS A 10 -19.94 15.95 -14.50
CA CYS A 10 -18.96 16.98 -14.83
C CYS A 10 -19.10 17.40 -16.29
N ILE A 11 -19.27 18.70 -16.54
CA ILE A 11 -19.30 19.30 -17.89
C ILE A 11 -17.96 19.99 -18.12
N ARG A 12 -17.25 19.59 -19.18
CA ARG A 12 -16.03 20.25 -19.63
C ARG A 12 -16.35 21.23 -20.75
N ASP A 13 -16.26 22.51 -20.47
CA ASP A 13 -16.79 23.62 -21.26
C ASP A 13 -16.17 23.80 -22.67
N ARG A 14 -14.98 23.24 -22.92
CA ARG A 14 -14.28 23.40 -24.20
C ARG A 14 -14.70 22.44 -25.32
N ASP A 15 -15.20 21.24 -25.00
CA ASP A 15 -15.47 20.18 -26.01
C ASP A 15 -16.90 19.64 -25.96
N SER A 16 -17.81 20.25 -25.20
CA SER A 16 -19.18 19.76 -24.97
C SER A 16 -19.23 18.29 -24.56
N SER A 17 -18.23 17.83 -23.83
CA SER A 17 -18.15 16.45 -23.29
C SER A 17 -18.77 16.39 -21.91
N ILE A 18 -19.64 15.40 -21.72
CA ILE A 18 -20.31 15.11 -20.45
C ILE A 18 -19.80 13.77 -19.94
N SER A 19 -19.38 13.75 -18.68
CA SER A 19 -19.11 12.53 -17.93
C SER A 19 -20.23 12.32 -16.90
N VAL A 20 -20.90 11.19 -16.99
CA VAL A 20 -21.98 10.82 -16.09
C VAL A 20 -21.63 9.50 -15.44
N THR A 21 -21.73 9.46 -14.11
CA THR A 21 -21.57 8.23 -13.32
C THR A 21 -22.88 7.95 -12.60
N LEU A 22 -23.54 6.85 -12.98
CA LEU A 22 -24.85 6.45 -12.43
C LEU A 22 -25.12 4.96 -12.68
N PRO A 23 -25.38 4.15 -11.66
CA PRO A 23 -25.21 4.44 -10.24
C PRO A 23 -23.74 4.40 -9.81
N ASP A 24 -23.44 5.07 -8.70
CA ASP A 24 -22.25 4.86 -7.92
C ASP A 24 -22.67 4.40 -6.52
N LEU A 25 -22.49 3.12 -6.25
CA LEU A 25 -22.94 2.50 -4.99
C LEU A 25 -21.75 2.01 -4.20
N ASN A 26 -21.75 2.33 -2.92
CA ASN A 26 -20.78 1.79 -1.96
C ASN A 26 -21.53 1.12 -0.81
N ILE A 27 -21.34 -0.16 -0.63
CA ILE A 27 -21.92 -0.98 0.43
C ILE A 27 -20.79 -1.45 1.33
N SER A 28 -20.81 -1.07 2.61
CA SER A 28 -19.80 -1.51 3.56
C SER A 28 -20.44 -2.25 4.73
N LEU A 29 -19.85 -3.38 5.08
CA LEU A 29 -20.07 -4.07 6.33
C LEU A 29 -18.90 -3.78 7.25
N ASN A 30 -19.16 -3.14 8.36
CA ASN A 30 -18.14 -2.90 9.38
C ASN A 30 -17.57 -4.23 9.89
N ARG A 31 -16.42 -4.13 10.55
CA ARG A 31 -15.76 -5.30 11.12
C ARG A 31 -16.69 -6.10 12.00
N ILE A 32 -16.88 -7.36 11.66
CA ILE A 32 -17.64 -8.34 12.43
C ILE A 32 -16.71 -9.48 12.85
N TYR A 33 -17.09 -10.15 13.91
CA TYR A 33 -16.43 -11.34 14.45
C TYR A 33 -17.40 -12.50 14.34
N PRO A 34 -17.47 -13.21 13.20
CA PRO A 34 -18.52 -14.18 12.91
C PRO A 34 -18.51 -15.39 13.87
N PHE A 35 -17.36 -15.69 14.46
CA PHE A 35 -17.18 -16.83 15.35
C PHE A 35 -17.22 -16.45 16.85
N LYS A 36 -17.48 -15.17 17.17
CA LYS A 36 -17.50 -14.71 18.56
C LYS A 36 -18.75 -15.22 19.27
N ARG A 37 -18.56 -15.86 20.42
CA ARG A 37 -19.66 -16.33 21.27
C ARG A 37 -20.47 -15.18 21.81
N LYS A 38 -21.79 -15.29 21.80
CA LYS A 38 -22.72 -14.28 22.36
C LYS A 38 -22.58 -14.12 23.87
N LYS A 39 -22.30 -15.20 24.59
CA LYS A 39 -22.06 -15.25 26.03
C LYS A 39 -20.69 -15.90 26.26
N ALA A 40 -19.64 -15.08 26.33
CA ALA A 40 -18.29 -15.56 26.58
C ALA A 40 -18.09 -15.73 28.10
N VAL A 41 -17.74 -16.95 28.51
CA VAL A 41 -17.24 -17.25 29.85
C VAL A 41 -15.81 -17.72 29.69
N GLY A 42 -14.87 -17.08 30.40
CA GLY A 42 -13.43 -17.33 30.28
C GLY A 42 -12.75 -16.59 29.12
N ASP A 43 -11.53 -16.96 28.80
CA ASP A 43 -10.73 -16.32 27.76
C ASP A 43 -11.29 -16.49 26.36
N GLU A 44 -11.05 -15.50 25.51
CA GLU A 44 -11.40 -15.59 24.08
C GLU A 44 -10.58 -16.69 23.39
N ARG A 45 -11.27 -17.57 22.66
CA ARG A 45 -10.64 -18.62 21.84
C ARG A 45 -10.02 -18.01 20.59
N TRP A 46 -9.02 -18.68 20.01
CA TRP A 46 -8.30 -18.17 18.85
C TRP A 46 -9.21 -17.81 17.66
N TYR A 47 -10.24 -18.61 17.38
CA TYR A 47 -11.16 -18.36 16.28
C TYR A 47 -12.13 -17.20 16.53
N GLU A 48 -12.38 -16.83 17.79
CA GLU A 48 -13.24 -15.69 18.14
C GLU A 48 -12.57 -14.35 17.79
N LYS A 49 -11.26 -14.36 17.59
CA LYS A 49 -10.46 -13.19 17.19
C LYS A 49 -10.43 -12.97 15.67
N ILE A 50 -11.01 -13.89 14.90
CA ILE A 50 -11.11 -13.75 13.44
C ILE A 50 -12.16 -12.69 13.14
N SER A 51 -11.74 -11.65 12.46
CA SER A 51 -12.58 -10.55 11.99
C SER A 51 -12.71 -10.58 10.47
N LEU A 52 -13.87 -10.19 10.01
CA LEU A 52 -14.22 -10.07 8.60
C LEU A 52 -14.82 -8.69 8.36
N GLN A 53 -14.44 -8.07 7.24
CA GLN A 53 -15.08 -6.88 6.71
C GLN A 53 -15.50 -7.15 5.26
N TYR A 54 -16.44 -6.37 4.77
CA TYR A 54 -16.84 -6.42 3.38
C TYR A 54 -17.04 -5.01 2.84
N THR A 55 -16.54 -4.76 1.63
CA THR A 55 -16.84 -3.55 0.89
C THR A 55 -17.20 -3.93 -0.53
N GLY A 56 -18.42 -3.59 -0.93
CA GLY A 56 -18.93 -3.74 -2.28
C GLY A 56 -19.04 -2.36 -2.94
N GLN A 57 -18.50 -2.22 -4.12
CA GLN A 57 -18.56 -0.99 -4.91
C GLN A 57 -19.08 -1.31 -6.30
N VAL A 58 -20.04 -0.50 -6.76
CA VAL A 58 -20.61 -0.61 -8.11
C VAL A 58 -20.52 0.75 -8.74
N THR A 59 -19.87 0.83 -9.89
CA THR A 59 -19.85 2.05 -10.66
C THR A 59 -20.22 1.77 -12.11
N ASN A 60 -20.94 2.71 -12.69
CA ASN A 60 -21.31 2.67 -14.09
C ASN A 60 -21.20 4.09 -14.64
N SER A 61 -20.31 4.30 -15.59
CA SER A 61 -19.97 5.61 -16.11
C SER A 61 -19.99 5.66 -17.63
N ILE A 62 -20.33 6.83 -18.15
CA ILE A 62 -20.22 7.14 -19.58
C ILE A 62 -19.54 8.49 -19.75
N ASN A 63 -18.62 8.55 -20.69
CA ASN A 63 -18.01 9.79 -21.14
C ASN A 63 -18.34 9.98 -22.62
N THR A 64 -19.15 10.98 -22.95
CA THR A 64 -19.67 11.20 -24.30
C THR A 64 -19.93 12.67 -24.56
N LYS A 65 -20.23 13.01 -25.82
CA LYS A 65 -20.67 14.36 -26.16
C LYS A 65 -22.14 14.54 -25.77
N ASP A 66 -22.48 15.76 -25.36
CA ASP A 66 -23.82 16.14 -24.90
C ASP A 66 -24.95 15.66 -25.82
N ASN A 67 -24.82 15.89 -27.11
CA ASN A 67 -25.80 15.53 -28.11
C ASN A 67 -25.96 14.01 -28.34
N LEU A 68 -25.07 13.18 -27.78
CA LEU A 68 -25.03 11.73 -27.98
C LEU A 68 -25.49 10.94 -26.77
N ILE A 69 -25.62 11.57 -25.61
CA ILE A 69 -25.89 10.86 -24.35
C ILE A 69 -27.16 10.00 -24.36
N LEU A 70 -28.23 10.54 -24.99
CA LEU A 70 -29.51 9.83 -25.13
C LEU A 70 -29.56 8.89 -26.31
N LYS A 71 -28.64 9.05 -27.28
CA LYS A 71 -28.59 8.23 -28.50
C LYS A 71 -27.66 7.03 -28.38
N GLN A 72 -26.74 7.07 -27.42
CA GLN A 72 -25.82 5.96 -27.18
C GLN A 72 -26.51 4.91 -26.32
N GLY A 73 -26.57 3.68 -26.82
CA GLY A 73 -27.12 2.54 -26.09
C GLY A 73 -26.27 2.17 -24.88
N LEU A 74 -26.82 1.35 -23.99
CA LEU A 74 -26.18 0.87 -22.77
C LEU A 74 -24.79 0.22 -22.98
N ASN A 75 -24.51 -0.22 -24.20
CA ASN A 75 -23.23 -0.85 -24.57
C ASN A 75 -22.01 0.11 -24.52
N LYS A 76 -22.26 1.42 -24.48
CA LYS A 76 -21.19 2.42 -24.36
C LYS A 76 -20.84 2.75 -22.90
N TRP A 77 -21.68 2.36 -21.97
CA TRP A 77 -21.40 2.56 -20.54
C TRP A 77 -20.31 1.63 -20.06
N THR A 78 -19.41 2.18 -19.27
CA THR A 78 -18.32 1.44 -18.63
C THR A 78 -18.74 1.08 -17.21
N ASN A 79 -18.97 -0.20 -16.99
CA ASN A 79 -19.42 -0.70 -15.70
C ASN A 79 -18.37 -1.57 -15.05
N GLY A 80 -18.38 -1.58 -13.72
CA GLY A 80 -17.56 -2.44 -12.91
C GLY A 80 -18.16 -2.60 -11.52
N MET A 81 -18.01 -3.80 -10.97
CA MET A 81 -18.31 -4.09 -9.56
C MET A 81 -17.04 -4.60 -8.91
N GLN A 82 -16.80 -4.18 -7.67
CA GLN A 82 -15.67 -4.65 -6.88
C GLN A 82 -16.16 -5.12 -5.51
N HIS A 83 -15.70 -6.28 -5.09
CA HIS A 83 -15.93 -6.86 -3.77
C HIS A 83 -14.60 -7.02 -3.07
N LYS A 84 -14.43 -6.42 -1.91
CA LYS A 84 -13.24 -6.57 -1.05
C LYS A 84 -13.64 -7.25 0.25
N ILE A 85 -12.95 -8.32 0.57
CA ILE A 85 -13.20 -9.14 1.77
C ILE A 85 -11.88 -9.33 2.52
N PRO A 86 -11.45 -8.34 3.33
CA PRO A 86 -10.32 -8.53 4.23
C PRO A 86 -10.74 -9.38 5.44
N ILE A 87 -9.96 -10.42 5.70
CA ILE A 87 -10.10 -11.30 6.86
C ILE A 87 -8.81 -11.17 7.66
N SER A 88 -8.89 -10.89 8.94
CA SER A 88 -7.71 -10.79 9.81
C SER A 88 -7.99 -11.29 11.21
N ALA A 89 -6.94 -11.72 11.89
CA ALA A 89 -7.00 -12.06 13.29
C ALA A 89 -5.81 -11.45 14.03
N THR A 90 -5.96 -11.20 15.32
CA THR A 90 -4.87 -10.70 16.16
C THR A 90 -4.65 -11.68 17.31
N PHE A 91 -3.46 -12.23 17.36
CA PHE A 91 -3.04 -13.15 18.43
C PHE A 91 -1.92 -12.52 19.24
N THR A 92 -1.94 -12.74 20.53
CA THR A 92 -0.81 -12.37 21.39
C THR A 92 -0.19 -13.64 21.94
N LEU A 93 1.06 -13.91 21.54
CA LEU A 93 1.83 -15.05 21.99
C LEU A 93 2.70 -14.62 23.16
N PHE A 94 2.79 -15.47 24.20
CA PHE A 94 3.54 -15.21 25.43
C PHE A 94 3.24 -13.85 26.09
N LYS A 95 2.07 -13.25 25.83
CA LYS A 95 1.64 -11.92 26.30
C LYS A 95 2.42 -10.72 25.71
N TYR A 96 3.42 -10.94 24.88
CA TYR A 96 4.33 -9.88 24.41
C TYR A 96 4.43 -9.80 22.89
N ILE A 97 4.27 -10.91 22.17
CA ILE A 97 4.43 -10.96 20.73
C ILE A 97 3.04 -10.93 20.09
N ASN A 98 2.77 -9.90 19.30
CA ASN A 98 1.55 -9.80 18.51
C ASN A 98 1.79 -10.42 17.14
N ILE A 99 0.89 -11.30 16.74
CA ILE A 99 0.88 -11.99 15.45
C ILE A 99 -0.45 -11.64 14.78
N VAL A 100 -0.37 -11.04 13.59
CA VAL A 100 -1.53 -10.57 12.84
C VAL A 100 -1.51 -11.19 11.45
N PRO A 101 -2.05 -12.40 11.27
CA PRO A 101 -2.32 -12.95 9.96
C PRO A 101 -3.47 -12.21 9.30
N SER A 102 -3.37 -11.97 7.99
CA SER A 102 -4.47 -11.44 7.19
C SER A 102 -4.54 -12.08 5.81
N PHE A 103 -5.74 -12.17 5.30
CA PHE A 103 -6.08 -12.66 3.98
C PHE A 103 -6.98 -11.62 3.32
N ASN A 104 -6.52 -11.03 2.24
CA ASN A 104 -7.27 -10.04 1.48
C ASN A 104 -7.75 -10.67 0.19
N TYR A 105 -9.04 -10.74 0.02
CA TYR A 105 -9.65 -11.22 -1.21
C TYR A 105 -10.35 -10.06 -1.91
N THR A 106 -10.07 -9.89 -3.19
CA THR A 106 -10.73 -8.89 -4.03
C THR A 106 -11.27 -9.57 -5.28
N GLU A 107 -12.54 -9.35 -5.57
CA GLU A 107 -13.20 -9.86 -6.76
C GLU A 107 -13.80 -8.69 -7.54
N ARG A 108 -13.73 -8.77 -8.86
CA ARG A 108 -14.25 -7.75 -9.77
C ARG A 108 -15.11 -8.42 -10.83
N TRP A 109 -16.22 -7.80 -11.13
CA TRP A 109 -17.15 -8.23 -12.17
C TRP A 109 -17.25 -7.16 -13.23
N TYR A 110 -17.08 -7.59 -14.48
CA TYR A 110 -17.17 -6.75 -15.68
C TYR A 110 -18.15 -7.35 -16.65
N MET A 111 -18.93 -6.49 -17.33
CA MET A 111 -19.85 -6.92 -18.39
C MET A 111 -19.23 -6.85 -19.78
N ARG A 112 -17.93 -6.54 -19.86
CA ARG A 112 -17.16 -6.52 -21.11
C ARG A 112 -15.67 -6.67 -20.84
N LYS A 113 -14.96 -7.10 -21.87
CA LYS A 113 -13.49 -7.08 -21.94
C LYS A 113 -13.06 -6.56 -23.31
N VAL A 114 -11.79 -6.19 -23.44
CA VAL A 114 -11.20 -5.77 -24.71
C VAL A 114 -10.23 -6.85 -25.18
N GLU A 115 -10.45 -7.33 -26.41
CA GLU A 115 -9.47 -8.18 -27.08
C GLU A 115 -8.66 -7.34 -28.06
N GLN A 116 -7.35 -7.61 -28.09
CA GLN A 116 -6.41 -6.93 -28.98
C GLN A 116 -5.84 -7.93 -29.98
N SER A 117 -5.74 -7.49 -31.23
CA SER A 117 -5.07 -8.23 -32.31
C SER A 117 -4.19 -7.30 -33.13
N TYR A 118 -3.16 -7.86 -33.75
CA TYR A 118 -2.34 -7.10 -34.67
C TYR A 118 -3.09 -6.80 -35.96
N ASP A 119 -3.14 -5.55 -36.37
CA ASP A 119 -3.74 -5.07 -37.60
C ASP A 119 -2.91 -3.89 -38.14
N PRO A 120 -2.15 -4.08 -39.22
CA PRO A 120 -1.30 -3.03 -39.80
C PRO A 120 -2.07 -1.79 -40.26
N SER A 121 -3.39 -1.91 -40.50
CA SER A 121 -4.25 -0.81 -40.93
C SER A 121 -4.84 0.01 -39.80
N ALA A 122 -4.72 -0.51 -38.56
CA ALA A 122 -5.25 0.15 -37.39
C ALA A 122 -4.23 1.16 -36.76
N PRO A 123 -4.71 2.16 -36.00
CA PRO A 123 -3.84 3.04 -35.25
C PRO A 123 -2.91 2.25 -34.33
N ASN A 124 -1.62 2.54 -34.35
CA ASN A 124 -0.57 1.81 -33.61
C ASN A 124 -0.48 0.32 -33.95
N ASN A 125 -0.95 -0.12 -35.12
CA ASN A 125 -0.98 -1.50 -35.58
C ASN A 125 -1.75 -2.46 -34.65
N VAL A 126 -2.70 -1.95 -33.85
CA VAL A 126 -3.47 -2.73 -32.88
C VAL A 126 -4.96 -2.46 -33.07
N ARG A 127 -5.68 -3.50 -33.42
CA ARG A 127 -7.13 -3.50 -33.42
C ARG A 127 -7.63 -3.89 -32.04
N ARG A 128 -8.64 -3.15 -31.53
CA ARG A 128 -9.25 -3.36 -30.22
C ARG A 128 -10.73 -3.66 -30.40
N ASP A 129 -11.12 -4.87 -30.12
CA ASP A 129 -12.50 -5.33 -30.19
C ASP A 129 -13.09 -5.47 -28.79
N THR A 130 -14.26 -4.86 -28.56
CA THR A 130 -14.96 -4.97 -27.27
C THR A 130 -15.90 -6.18 -27.31
N ILE A 131 -15.66 -7.13 -26.43
CA ILE A 131 -16.48 -8.33 -26.29
C ILE A 131 -17.36 -8.15 -25.04
N ASN A 132 -18.68 -8.15 -25.28
CA ASN A 132 -19.67 -8.09 -24.21
C ASN A 132 -19.88 -9.49 -23.61
N GLY A 133 -19.95 -9.57 -22.29
CA GLY A 133 -20.16 -10.78 -21.55
C GLY A 133 -19.72 -10.62 -20.09
N PHE A 134 -20.23 -11.49 -19.24
CA PHE A 134 -19.83 -11.48 -17.82
C PHE A 134 -18.41 -12.02 -17.66
N ASN A 135 -17.56 -11.21 -17.04
CA ASN A 135 -16.17 -11.57 -16.73
C ASN A 135 -15.92 -11.38 -15.24
N ARG A 136 -15.35 -12.40 -14.63
CA ARG A 136 -14.98 -12.42 -13.22
C ARG A 136 -13.46 -12.42 -13.10
N VAL A 137 -12.93 -11.42 -12.39
CA VAL A 137 -11.49 -11.29 -12.10
C VAL A 137 -11.31 -11.23 -10.60
N TYR A 138 -10.50 -12.11 -10.04
CA TYR A 138 -10.21 -12.09 -8.61
C TYR A 138 -8.70 -12.16 -8.36
N ASN A 139 -8.31 -11.58 -7.26
CA ASN A 139 -6.97 -11.73 -6.71
C ASN A 139 -7.03 -11.82 -5.18
N TYR A 140 -6.01 -12.41 -4.61
CA TYR A 140 -5.86 -12.47 -3.17
C TYR A 140 -4.39 -12.35 -2.78
N ASP A 141 -4.17 -11.88 -1.57
CA ASP A 141 -2.87 -11.88 -0.90
C ASP A 141 -3.01 -12.38 0.53
N LEU A 142 -1.94 -13.00 0.99
CA LEU A 142 -1.75 -13.44 2.36
C LEU A 142 -0.69 -12.55 3.00
N SER A 143 -0.92 -12.07 4.20
CA SER A 143 0.11 -11.38 4.96
C SER A 143 0.16 -11.83 6.41
N LEU A 144 1.36 -11.79 6.97
CA LEU A 144 1.62 -12.11 8.36
C LEU A 144 2.50 -11.00 8.93
N GLN A 145 2.02 -10.34 9.96
CA GLN A 145 2.79 -9.34 10.68
C GLN A 145 3.07 -9.85 12.11
N VAL A 146 4.32 -9.76 12.51
CA VAL A 146 4.77 -10.10 13.86
C VAL A 146 5.46 -8.88 14.46
N ASN A 147 5.02 -8.42 15.60
CA ASN A 147 5.63 -7.29 16.29
C ASN A 147 5.63 -7.49 17.80
N THR A 148 6.55 -6.82 18.46
CA THR A 148 6.60 -6.76 19.92
C THR A 148 7.02 -5.38 20.38
N LYS A 149 6.73 -5.05 21.64
CA LYS A 149 7.16 -3.81 22.28
C LYS A 149 8.04 -4.12 23.47
N MET A 150 9.27 -3.64 23.43
CA MET A 150 10.22 -3.75 24.52
C MET A 150 10.37 -2.39 25.21
N TYR A 151 10.41 -2.39 26.52
CA TYR A 151 10.49 -1.17 27.32
C TYR A 151 11.79 -1.16 28.09
N GLY A 152 12.63 -0.17 27.85
CA GLY A 152 13.81 0.15 28.66
C GLY A 152 13.52 1.34 29.58
N PHE A 153 13.87 1.22 30.85
CA PHE A 153 13.74 2.30 31.81
C PHE A 153 15.12 2.61 32.39
N TYR A 154 15.59 3.84 32.22
CA TYR A 154 16.89 4.29 32.62
C TYR A 154 16.75 5.43 33.63
N LYS A 155 17.46 5.33 34.76
CA LYS A 155 17.62 6.43 35.70
C LYS A 155 18.91 7.17 35.33
N PRO A 156 18.87 8.45 34.94
CA PRO A 156 20.06 9.20 34.59
C PRO A 156 20.97 9.37 35.83
N TRP A 157 22.27 9.50 35.57
CA TRP A 157 23.23 9.75 36.63
C TRP A 157 22.99 11.14 37.23
N LYS A 158 22.62 11.17 38.53
CA LYS A 158 22.32 12.39 39.28
C LYS A 158 23.47 13.39 39.27
N LYS A 159 24.73 12.91 39.27
CA LYS A 159 25.90 13.77 39.20
C LYS A 159 26.03 14.59 37.92
N LEU A 160 25.49 14.10 36.80
CA LEU A 160 25.59 14.76 35.49
C LEU A 160 24.33 15.58 35.14
N PHE A 161 23.15 15.10 35.51
CA PHE A 161 21.85 15.66 35.12
C PHE A 161 21.05 16.25 36.28
N GLY A 162 21.60 16.22 37.49
CA GLY A 162 20.89 16.63 38.72
C GLY A 162 19.67 15.77 39.02
N ASP A 163 18.80 16.26 39.92
CA ASP A 163 17.58 15.56 40.33
C ASP A 163 16.34 15.93 39.46
N LYS A 164 16.55 16.69 38.38
CA LYS A 164 15.46 17.15 37.51
C LYS A 164 14.85 16.03 36.67
N ILE A 165 15.67 15.10 36.17
CA ILE A 165 15.18 14.00 35.33
C ILE A 165 14.92 12.79 36.24
N GLU A 166 13.65 12.39 36.29
CA GLU A 166 13.24 11.24 37.11
C GLU A 166 13.54 9.91 36.43
N MET A 167 13.21 9.80 35.11
CA MET A 167 13.36 8.54 34.38
C MET A 167 13.35 8.83 32.85
N ILE A 168 14.12 8.03 32.12
CA ILE A 168 14.05 7.95 30.66
C ILE A 168 13.43 6.61 30.29
N ARG A 169 12.38 6.66 29.46
CA ARG A 169 11.71 5.49 28.90
C ARG A 169 12.08 5.37 27.42
N HIS A 170 12.66 4.24 27.06
CA HIS A 170 12.88 3.83 25.68
C HIS A 170 11.89 2.75 25.30
N VAL A 171 11.17 2.94 24.22
CA VAL A 171 10.27 1.95 23.63
C VAL A 171 10.88 1.50 22.32
N PHE A 172 11.25 0.23 22.24
CA PHE A 172 11.78 -0.41 21.05
C PHE A 172 10.74 -1.36 20.49
N THR A 173 10.33 -1.14 19.23
CA THR A 173 9.27 -1.91 18.58
C THR A 173 9.83 -2.53 17.30
N PRO A 174 10.43 -3.72 17.34
CA PRO A 174 10.77 -4.48 16.16
C PRO A 174 9.51 -5.10 15.55
N SER A 175 9.47 -5.15 14.23
CA SER A 175 8.42 -5.84 13.49
C SER A 175 8.97 -6.53 12.25
N VAL A 176 8.37 -7.67 11.93
CA VAL A 176 8.61 -8.43 10.70
C VAL A 176 7.26 -8.64 10.04
N SER A 177 7.14 -8.30 8.78
CA SER A 177 5.98 -8.61 7.98
C SER A 177 6.37 -9.44 6.76
N MET A 178 5.51 -10.38 6.42
CA MET A 178 5.59 -11.21 5.22
C MET A 178 4.31 -10.99 4.42
N SER A 179 4.43 -10.80 3.10
CA SER A 179 3.30 -10.79 2.19
C SER A 179 3.56 -11.73 1.02
N TYR A 180 2.52 -12.45 0.63
CA TYR A 180 2.53 -13.41 -0.46
C TYR A 180 1.34 -13.17 -1.37
N ALA A 181 1.58 -13.05 -2.66
CA ALA A 181 0.56 -13.08 -3.70
C ALA A 181 1.00 -14.04 -4.82
N PRO A 182 0.11 -14.92 -5.29
CA PRO A 182 0.43 -15.81 -6.41
C PRO A 182 0.58 -15.03 -7.71
N ASP A 183 1.14 -15.69 -8.71
CA ASP A 183 1.28 -15.13 -10.05
C ASP A 183 -0.09 -15.15 -10.78
N PHE A 184 -0.73 -13.99 -10.85
CA PHE A 184 -1.98 -13.80 -11.56
C PHE A 184 -1.80 -13.53 -13.06
N SER A 185 -0.56 -13.39 -13.55
CA SER A 185 -0.25 -13.21 -14.97
C SER A 185 -0.24 -14.52 -15.76
N THR A 186 -0.29 -15.66 -15.06
CA THR A 186 -0.28 -16.98 -15.71
C THR A 186 -1.56 -17.22 -16.53
N SER A 187 -1.44 -17.99 -17.60
CA SER A 187 -2.54 -18.37 -18.49
C SER A 187 -3.72 -19.06 -17.77
N ARG A 188 -3.45 -19.70 -16.62
CA ARG A 188 -4.45 -20.33 -15.75
C ARG A 188 -5.60 -19.39 -15.36
N TYR A 189 -5.29 -18.12 -15.13
CA TYR A 189 -6.29 -17.13 -14.71
C TYR A 189 -6.98 -16.46 -15.88
N GLY A 190 -6.36 -16.42 -17.07
CA GLY A 190 -6.92 -15.77 -18.25
C GLY A 190 -7.03 -14.23 -18.13
N TYR A 191 -6.22 -13.63 -17.26
CA TYR A 191 -6.25 -12.18 -17.02
C TYR A 191 -5.30 -11.39 -17.92
N VAL A 192 -4.45 -12.09 -18.66
CA VAL A 192 -3.52 -11.53 -19.64
C VAL A 192 -3.88 -12.07 -21.00
N GLY A 193 -4.16 -11.14 -21.93
CA GLY A 193 -4.30 -11.46 -23.34
C GLY A 193 -2.94 -11.39 -24.05
N THR A 194 -2.80 -12.13 -25.14
CA THR A 194 -1.60 -12.11 -25.98
C THR A 194 -1.98 -12.03 -27.45
N TYR A 195 -1.20 -11.32 -28.23
CA TYR A 195 -1.23 -11.39 -29.69
C TYR A 195 0.18 -11.43 -30.25
N THR A 196 0.33 -12.01 -31.44
CA THR A 196 1.59 -12.13 -32.13
C THR A 196 1.63 -11.20 -33.34
N TYR A 197 2.80 -10.66 -33.66
CA TYR A 197 3.06 -9.87 -34.83
C TYR A 197 4.47 -10.14 -35.35
N THR A 198 4.69 -9.92 -36.63
CA THR A 198 6.02 -10.00 -37.25
C THR A 198 6.65 -8.60 -37.24
N ASP A 199 7.83 -8.48 -36.64
CA ASP A 199 8.56 -7.22 -36.58
C ASP A 199 9.23 -6.91 -37.94
N THR A 200 9.75 -5.69 -38.07
CA THR A 200 10.51 -5.22 -39.26
C THR A 200 11.69 -6.12 -39.63
N ASP A 201 12.24 -6.81 -38.66
CA ASP A 201 13.36 -7.75 -38.83
C ASP A 201 12.91 -9.16 -39.23
N GLY A 202 11.60 -9.38 -39.46
CA GLY A 202 11.03 -10.66 -39.83
C GLY A 202 10.85 -11.65 -38.67
N GLU A 203 11.11 -11.23 -37.42
CA GLU A 203 10.92 -12.06 -36.25
C GLU A 203 9.47 -11.99 -35.71
N VAL A 204 8.95 -13.15 -35.29
CA VAL A 204 7.64 -13.25 -34.64
C VAL A 204 7.79 -12.85 -33.17
N ARG A 205 7.13 -11.75 -32.78
CA ARG A 205 7.09 -11.28 -31.42
C ARG A 205 5.70 -11.46 -30.81
N THR A 206 5.67 -11.73 -29.51
CA THR A 206 4.43 -11.84 -28.73
C THR A 206 4.31 -10.62 -27.82
N GLN A 207 3.20 -9.92 -27.93
CA GLN A 207 2.84 -8.81 -27.06
C GLN A 207 1.76 -9.24 -26.08
N THR A 208 1.90 -8.84 -24.82
CA THR A 208 0.91 -9.07 -23.77
C THR A 208 0.11 -7.81 -23.50
N TYR A 209 -1.17 -7.95 -23.17
CA TYR A 209 -2.02 -6.84 -22.80
C TYR A 209 -3.00 -7.24 -21.69
N ASN A 210 -3.57 -6.24 -21.02
CA ASN A 210 -4.62 -6.44 -20.02
C ASN A 210 -6.01 -6.23 -20.67
N PRO A 211 -6.86 -7.27 -20.78
CA PRO A 211 -8.19 -7.14 -21.36
C PRO A 211 -9.15 -6.23 -20.58
N TYR A 212 -8.81 -5.91 -19.34
CA TYR A 212 -9.61 -5.11 -18.39
C TYR A 212 -9.05 -3.71 -18.19
N GLU A 213 -8.04 -3.31 -18.97
CA GLU A 213 -7.45 -1.97 -18.89
C GLU A 213 -8.50 -0.90 -19.22
N GLY A 214 -8.50 0.18 -18.43
CA GLY A 214 -9.45 1.28 -18.59
C GLY A 214 -10.88 1.00 -18.08
N LEU A 215 -11.16 -0.19 -17.56
CA LEU A 215 -12.40 -0.48 -16.85
C LEU A 215 -12.31 0.01 -15.39
N PRO A 216 -13.47 0.30 -14.75
CA PRO A 216 -13.49 0.66 -13.32
C PRO A 216 -12.86 -0.44 -12.47
N TYR A 217 -12.13 -0.02 -11.42
CA TYR A 217 -11.43 -0.95 -10.52
C TYR A 217 -10.46 -1.89 -11.24
N SER A 218 -9.84 -1.43 -12.33
CA SER A 218 -8.95 -2.25 -13.15
C SER A 218 -7.88 -2.94 -12.29
N PHE A 219 -7.56 -4.16 -12.68
CA PHE A 219 -6.55 -4.98 -12.04
C PHE A 219 -5.42 -5.22 -13.05
N SER A 220 -4.20 -4.92 -12.66
CA SER A 220 -3.01 -5.26 -13.45
C SER A 220 -2.44 -6.57 -12.93
N PRO A 221 -2.58 -7.68 -13.68
CA PRO A 221 -2.00 -8.95 -13.29
C PRO A 221 -0.49 -8.81 -13.17
N SER A 222 0.05 -9.25 -12.05
CA SER A 222 1.49 -9.25 -11.81
C SER A 222 1.98 -10.65 -11.52
N GLY A 223 3.28 -10.87 -11.70
CA GLY A 223 3.95 -12.10 -11.30
C GLY A 223 3.84 -12.37 -9.80
N LYS A 224 4.32 -13.54 -9.39
CA LYS A 224 4.40 -13.93 -7.98
C LYS A 224 5.11 -12.87 -7.15
N SER A 225 4.57 -12.54 -5.99
CA SER A 225 5.17 -11.61 -5.04
C SER A 225 5.35 -12.30 -3.68
N GLU A 226 6.57 -12.25 -3.16
CA GLU A 226 6.95 -12.77 -1.83
C GLU A 226 7.84 -11.74 -1.16
N ASN A 227 7.25 -10.86 -0.35
CA ASN A 227 7.98 -9.78 0.29
C ASN A 227 8.07 -9.99 1.80
N PHE A 228 9.28 -9.85 2.31
CA PHE A 228 9.57 -9.74 3.74
C PHE A 228 9.96 -8.30 4.01
N THR A 229 9.41 -7.70 5.06
CA THR A 229 9.82 -6.37 5.51
C THR A 229 10.23 -6.45 6.98
N PHE A 230 11.43 -5.99 7.26
CA PHE A 230 11.98 -5.87 8.59
C PHE A 230 11.95 -4.41 8.97
N SER A 231 11.36 -4.07 10.10
CA SER A 231 11.35 -2.70 10.59
C SER A 231 11.57 -2.63 12.09
N ILE A 232 12.17 -1.54 12.50
CA ILE A 232 12.38 -1.18 13.90
C ILE A 232 11.90 0.25 14.10
N ASP A 233 11.15 0.48 15.18
CA ASP A 233 10.78 1.81 15.63
C ASP A 233 11.26 2.03 17.05
N ASN A 234 11.82 3.21 17.28
CA ASN A 234 12.31 3.63 18.59
C ASN A 234 11.62 4.94 18.98
N ASN A 235 11.17 4.98 20.22
CA ASN A 235 10.63 6.18 20.86
C ASN A 235 11.35 6.37 22.21
N VAL A 236 11.83 7.58 22.47
CA VAL A 236 12.51 7.94 23.70
C VAL A 236 11.82 9.12 24.35
N GLU A 237 11.33 8.92 25.56
CA GLU A 237 10.68 9.93 26.38
C GLU A 237 11.38 10.07 27.71
N MET A 238 11.40 11.27 28.26
CA MET A 238 11.87 11.51 29.63
C MET A 238 10.78 12.10 30.52
N LYS A 239 10.80 11.73 31.78
CA LYS A 239 10.02 12.36 32.84
C LYS A 239 10.89 13.35 33.58
N VAL A 240 10.44 14.58 33.65
CA VAL A 240 11.13 15.68 34.32
C VAL A 240 10.24 16.20 35.46
N LYS A 241 10.81 16.45 36.63
CA LYS A 241 10.11 17.10 37.75
C LYS A 241 9.69 18.50 37.32
N SER A 242 8.47 18.87 37.58
CA SER A 242 7.90 20.19 37.21
C SER A 242 6.93 20.64 38.29
N ASP A 243 7.22 21.76 38.90
CA ASP A 243 6.37 22.37 39.93
C ASP A 243 5.12 23.03 39.30
N ALA A 244 5.11 23.20 37.98
CA ALA A 244 4.00 23.81 37.24
C ALA A 244 2.95 22.77 36.78
N ASP A 245 3.16 21.49 37.03
CA ASP A 245 2.23 20.41 36.64
C ASP A 245 1.54 19.84 37.88
N THR A 246 0.22 19.63 37.80
CA THR A 246 -0.60 19.10 38.92
C THR A 246 -0.12 17.72 39.40
N THR A 247 0.59 16.97 38.55
CA THR A 247 1.17 15.66 38.86
C THR A 247 2.60 15.73 39.36
N GLY A 248 3.20 16.93 39.46
CA GLY A 248 4.61 17.13 39.82
C GLY A 248 5.63 16.63 38.79
N VAL A 249 5.17 16.08 37.65
CA VAL A 249 6.03 15.46 36.64
C VAL A 249 5.56 15.78 35.22
N LYS A 250 6.46 16.30 34.39
CA LYS A 250 6.22 16.59 32.97
C LYS A 250 6.88 15.53 32.09
N LYS A 251 6.15 15.01 31.09
CA LYS A 251 6.70 14.14 30.07
C LYS A 251 7.21 14.98 28.89
N ILE A 252 8.43 14.69 28.47
CA ILE A 252 9.09 15.33 27.32
C ILE A 252 9.51 14.23 26.36
N SER A 253 9.11 14.31 25.11
CA SER A 253 9.61 13.43 24.05
C SER A 253 11.00 13.91 23.64
N LEU A 254 12.00 13.04 23.70
CA LEU A 254 13.35 13.28 23.18
C LEU A 254 13.42 12.87 21.70
N ILE A 255 12.98 11.65 21.42
CA ILE A 255 12.87 11.11 20.08
C ILE A 255 11.42 10.62 19.94
N ASP A 256 10.63 11.32 19.15
CA ASP A 256 9.23 10.95 18.94
C ASP A 256 9.15 9.68 18.10
N GLN A 257 10.00 9.57 17.09
CA GLN A 257 10.17 8.37 16.29
C GLN A 257 11.56 8.33 15.66
N LEU A 258 12.23 7.19 15.76
CA LEU A 258 13.40 6.82 14.97
C LEU A 258 13.14 5.44 14.39
N GLY A 259 12.73 5.40 13.14
CA GLY A 259 12.41 4.18 12.42
C GLY A 259 13.47 3.81 11.40
N ALA A 260 13.62 2.52 11.16
CA ALA A 260 14.36 1.98 10.03
C ALA A 260 13.60 0.78 9.46
N SER A 261 13.58 0.65 8.13
CA SER A 261 12.94 -0.48 7.46
C SER A 261 13.68 -0.88 6.20
N ILE A 262 13.72 -2.18 5.95
CA ILE A 262 14.27 -2.79 4.75
C ILE A 262 13.35 -3.91 4.29
N SER A 263 13.22 -4.08 2.97
CA SER A 263 12.43 -5.14 2.36
C SER A 263 13.30 -6.15 1.61
N TYR A 264 12.83 -7.38 1.53
CA TYR A 264 13.43 -8.46 0.78
C TYR A 264 12.35 -9.15 -0.05
N ASN A 265 12.51 -9.16 -1.38
CA ASN A 265 11.59 -9.83 -2.30
C ASN A 265 12.16 -11.20 -2.68
N ALA A 266 11.63 -12.27 -2.06
CA ALA A 266 12.06 -13.63 -2.32
C ALA A 266 11.69 -14.17 -3.71
N ALA A 267 10.73 -13.52 -4.38
CA ALA A 267 10.34 -13.87 -5.75
C ALA A 267 11.24 -13.20 -6.81
N ALA A 268 12.06 -12.22 -6.44
CA ALA A 268 12.97 -11.55 -7.37
C ALA A 268 14.13 -12.46 -7.74
N LYS A 269 14.42 -12.58 -9.04
CA LYS A 269 15.57 -13.34 -9.55
C LYS A 269 16.89 -12.60 -9.32
N GLU A 270 16.84 -11.28 -9.36
CA GLU A 270 17.97 -10.38 -9.15
C GLU A 270 17.58 -9.28 -8.20
N LYS A 271 18.53 -8.73 -7.46
CA LYS A 271 18.35 -7.59 -6.55
C LYS A 271 17.16 -7.74 -5.58
N PRO A 272 17.14 -8.79 -4.76
CA PRO A 272 16.00 -9.06 -3.88
C PRO A 272 15.81 -8.03 -2.75
N TRP A 273 16.86 -7.31 -2.35
CA TRP A 273 16.80 -6.32 -1.29
C TRP A 273 16.31 -4.96 -1.79
N GLY A 274 15.34 -4.39 -1.12
CA GLY A 274 14.95 -2.99 -1.32
C GLY A 274 15.93 -2.02 -0.62
N ASN A 275 15.75 -0.73 -0.82
CA ASN A 275 16.52 0.29 -0.14
C ASN A 275 16.21 0.35 1.36
N LEU A 276 17.24 0.60 2.17
CA LEU A 276 17.06 0.87 3.58
C LEU A 276 16.46 2.28 3.74
N SER A 277 15.27 2.36 4.30
CA SER A 277 14.58 3.60 4.62
C SER A 277 14.72 3.91 6.10
N MET A 278 15.07 5.15 6.42
CA MET A 278 15.14 5.64 7.80
C MET A 278 14.31 6.91 7.95
N ASN A 279 13.62 7.03 9.07
CA ASN A 279 12.85 8.20 9.42
C ASN A 279 13.17 8.64 10.85
N LEU A 280 13.39 9.93 11.02
CA LEU A 280 13.60 10.55 12.32
C LEU A 280 12.57 11.67 12.50
N ARG A 281 11.86 11.64 13.62
CA ARG A 281 10.96 12.71 14.05
C ARG A 281 11.33 13.15 15.46
N LEU A 282 11.67 14.43 15.59
CA LEU A 282 12.00 15.07 16.86
C LEU A 282 10.96 16.14 17.15
N LYS A 283 10.31 16.04 18.28
CA LYS A 283 9.39 17.06 18.77
C LYS A 283 10.13 18.03 19.68
N LEU A 284 10.67 19.10 19.11
CA LEU A 284 11.53 20.04 19.83
C LEU A 284 10.73 20.98 20.74
N THR A 285 9.52 21.37 20.31
CA THR A 285 8.58 22.18 21.10
C THR A 285 7.14 21.71 20.86
N LYS A 286 6.15 22.30 21.54
CA LYS A 286 4.73 22.01 21.29
C LYS A 286 4.31 22.32 19.84
N SER A 287 4.94 23.30 19.21
CA SER A 287 4.62 23.79 17.85
C SER A 287 5.72 23.50 16.81
N TYR A 288 6.84 22.95 17.21
CA TYR A 288 7.97 22.70 16.31
C TYR A 288 8.35 21.22 16.30
N THR A 289 8.18 20.58 15.14
CA THR A 289 8.56 19.19 14.90
C THR A 289 9.53 19.11 13.73
N PHE A 290 10.69 18.54 13.96
CA PHE A 290 11.69 18.27 12.93
C PHE A 290 11.48 16.89 12.36
N ASN A 291 11.39 16.75 11.05
CA ASN A 291 11.28 15.48 10.35
C ASN A 291 12.43 15.31 9.35
N MET A 292 13.06 14.16 9.35
CA MET A 292 14.10 13.78 8.41
C MET A 292 13.80 12.37 7.91
N ASN A 293 13.82 12.20 6.59
CA ASN A 293 13.73 10.90 5.95
C ASN A 293 14.98 10.69 5.11
N ALA A 294 15.57 9.51 5.23
CA ALA A 294 16.76 9.13 4.48
C ALA A 294 16.53 7.77 3.81
N GLN A 295 16.96 7.64 2.56
CA GLN A 295 17.02 6.37 1.87
C GLN A 295 18.48 6.04 1.55
N PHE A 296 18.85 4.81 1.81
CA PHE A 296 20.17 4.29 1.53
C PHE A 296 20.05 3.21 0.45
N ALA A 297 20.76 3.42 -0.65
CA ALA A 297 20.80 2.45 -1.72
C ALA A 297 21.44 1.15 -1.23
N THR A 298 20.79 0.04 -1.51
CA THR A 298 21.29 -1.27 -1.13
C THR A 298 22.34 -1.77 -2.11
N TYR A 299 22.17 -1.47 -3.40
CA TYR A 299 23.08 -1.91 -4.46
C TYR A 299 23.99 -0.79 -4.93
N ALA A 300 25.24 -1.14 -5.20
CA ALA A 300 26.24 -0.21 -5.71
C ALA A 300 25.93 0.17 -7.16
N TYR A 301 26.25 1.41 -7.52
CA TYR A 301 26.18 1.87 -8.90
C TYR A 301 27.48 1.52 -9.61
N GLU A 302 27.35 0.98 -10.81
CA GLU A 302 28.46 0.55 -11.67
C GLU A 302 28.29 1.19 -13.07
N PHE A 303 29.36 1.25 -13.83
CA PHE A 303 29.30 1.69 -15.23
C PHE A 303 28.98 0.49 -16.12
N ASP A 304 27.98 0.64 -16.98
CA ASP A 304 27.68 -0.32 -18.04
C ASP A 304 28.74 -0.23 -19.17
N LYS A 305 28.70 -1.19 -20.12
CA LYS A 305 29.60 -1.25 -21.27
C LYS A 305 29.62 0.03 -22.10
N ASP A 306 28.51 0.78 -22.08
CA ASP A 306 28.33 2.05 -22.78
C ASP A 306 28.74 3.28 -21.93
N GLY A 307 29.33 3.07 -20.74
CA GLY A 307 29.72 4.14 -19.82
C GLY A 307 28.56 4.81 -19.06
N LYS A 308 27.37 4.24 -19.15
CA LYS A 308 26.19 4.72 -18.41
C LYS A 308 26.19 4.17 -16.99
N VAL A 309 25.85 5.02 -16.03
CA VAL A 309 25.70 4.63 -14.61
C VAL A 309 24.43 3.79 -14.47
N VAL A 310 24.58 2.55 -14.06
CA VAL A 310 23.48 1.60 -13.78
C VAL A 310 23.67 1.00 -12.40
N GLU A 311 22.58 0.60 -11.79
CA GLU A 311 22.62 -0.08 -10.51
C GLU A 311 23.13 -1.51 -10.71
N GLY A 312 24.26 -1.86 -10.07
CA GLY A 312 24.89 -3.17 -10.13
C GLY A 312 24.17 -4.24 -9.29
N ASN A 313 24.74 -5.46 -9.27
CA ASN A 313 24.21 -6.58 -8.49
C ASN A 313 24.87 -6.73 -7.12
N ARG A 314 25.97 -6.01 -6.86
CA ARG A 314 26.69 -6.04 -5.59
C ARG A 314 26.09 -5.05 -4.62
N THR A 315 25.91 -5.49 -3.37
CA THR A 315 25.40 -4.60 -2.32
C THR A 315 26.47 -3.63 -1.84
N GLU A 316 26.10 -2.40 -1.49
CA GLU A 316 27.00 -1.43 -0.84
C GLU A 316 27.60 -1.99 0.46
N TRP A 317 26.88 -2.87 1.15
CA TRP A 317 27.35 -3.53 2.37
C TRP A 317 28.54 -4.45 2.12
N SER A 318 28.62 -5.08 0.93
CA SER A 318 29.77 -5.90 0.55
C SER A 318 31.07 -5.09 0.44
N TYR A 319 30.94 -3.78 0.26
CA TYR A 319 32.04 -2.81 0.27
C TYR A 319 32.26 -2.14 1.64
N GLY A 320 31.50 -2.58 2.68
CA GLY A 320 31.58 -2.02 4.02
C GLY A 320 31.05 -0.59 4.17
N ARG A 321 30.17 -0.15 3.27
CA ARG A 321 29.62 1.21 3.24
C ARG A 321 28.11 1.21 3.10
N PHE A 322 27.45 2.34 3.42
CA PHE A 322 26.04 2.61 3.16
C PHE A 322 25.92 3.57 1.99
N GLY A 323 25.22 3.16 0.94
CA GLY A 323 24.94 4.00 -0.21
C GLY A 323 23.86 5.02 0.12
N LEU A 324 24.21 6.29 0.27
CA LEU A 324 23.23 7.35 0.49
C LEU A 324 22.58 7.73 -0.85
N SER A 325 21.26 7.51 -0.97
CA SER A 325 20.52 7.81 -2.20
C SER A 325 19.79 9.15 -2.11
N LEU A 326 19.09 9.41 -1.00
CA LEU A 326 18.29 10.62 -0.82
C LEU A 326 18.11 10.95 0.67
N ILE A 327 18.26 12.24 1.01
CA ILE A 327 17.81 12.79 2.29
C ILE A 327 16.79 13.87 2.03
N HIS A 328 15.61 13.76 2.66
CA HIS A 328 14.60 14.81 2.67
C HIS A 328 14.38 15.33 4.09
N ILE A 329 14.55 16.63 4.27
CA ILE A 329 14.31 17.33 5.52
C ILE A 329 13.12 18.25 5.30
N SER A 330 12.03 18.04 6.04
CA SER A 330 10.87 18.92 6.00
C SER A 330 10.91 19.89 7.18
N GLU A 331 10.90 21.19 6.86
CA GLU A 331 10.70 22.23 7.86
C GLU A 331 9.23 22.31 8.26
N PRO A 332 8.92 22.58 9.54
CA PRO A 332 7.54 22.76 9.97
C PRO A 332 6.99 24.04 9.31
N THR A 333 5.90 23.88 8.60
CA THR A 333 5.12 25.01 8.08
C THR A 333 4.61 25.82 9.27
N ARG A 334 5.14 27.03 9.46
CA ARG A 334 4.49 28.01 10.35
C ARG A 334 3.12 28.32 9.75
N LEU A 335 2.07 27.80 10.36
CA LEU A 335 0.74 28.35 10.17
C LEU A 335 0.79 29.80 10.68
N ARG A 336 1.00 30.77 9.77
CA ARG A 336 0.65 32.15 10.05
C ARG A 336 -0.86 32.20 10.11
N CYS A 337 -1.41 32.21 11.33
CA CYS A 337 -2.74 32.75 11.54
C CYS A 337 -2.67 34.23 11.13
N ILE A 338 -3.24 34.55 9.98
CA ILE A 338 -3.56 35.92 9.61
C ILE A 338 -4.77 36.27 10.46
N SER A 339 -4.54 37.13 11.44
CA SER A 339 -5.57 37.83 12.23
C SER A 339 -6.32 38.80 11.36
#